data_a01f5eee81b9be77990cdc59247520c5
#
_entry.id   a01f5eee81b9be77990cdc59247520c5
#
_cell.length_a   1.000
_cell.length_b   1.000
_cell.length_c   1.000
_cell.angle_alpha   90.00
_cell.angle_beta   90.00
_cell.angle_gamma   90.00
#
_symmetry.space_group_name_H-M   'P 1'
#
loop_
_entity.id
_entity.type
_entity.pdbx_description
1 polymer ?
#
loop_
_entity_poly.entity_id
_entity_poly.type
_entity_poly.pdbx_seq_one_letter_code
_entity_poly.pdbx_strand_id
1 'polypeptide(L)'
;MNSAHDLGGRHGFGPIAPEAENSEPVFHEDWERKALALVLAAGSLGQWNLDESRFSRESQHPVDYLRQSYYENWLSGLEKLLVEKGLVTEEELSCGRAFSKAEQELQKRVLQPEKVYSTIEKGGSTQMESDEPPEFNIGDLVRAKNRHPLTCLLYTSPSPRDGLLSRMPSSA
;
A
#
# COMPACT_ATOMS: atom_id res chain seq x y z
N MET A 1 -15.99 -6.82 -3.89
CA MET A 1 -14.59 -7.21 -3.89
C MET A 1 -14.47 -8.59 -3.32
N ASN A 2 -13.62 -9.44 -3.89
CA ASN A 2 -13.49 -10.84 -3.46
C ASN A 2 -12.01 -11.17 -3.27
N SER A 3 -11.38 -10.45 -2.36
CA SER A 3 -9.97 -10.60 -2.06
C SER A 3 -9.75 -10.84 -0.56
N ALA A 4 -8.58 -11.31 -0.19
CA ALA A 4 -8.25 -11.64 1.20
C ALA A 4 -8.32 -10.44 2.14
N HIS A 5 -8.08 -9.23 1.65
CA HIS A 5 -8.10 -8.00 2.46
C HIS A 5 -9.49 -7.66 3.01
N ASP A 6 -10.58 -8.04 2.34
CA ASP A 6 -11.95 -7.85 2.82
C ASP A 6 -12.55 -9.13 3.43
N LEU A 7 -11.74 -10.18 3.49
CA LEU A 7 -12.10 -11.52 3.98
C LEU A 7 -13.35 -12.09 3.27
N GLY A 8 -13.70 -11.56 2.08
CA GLY A 8 -14.91 -11.93 1.35
C GLY A 8 -16.21 -11.67 2.12
N GLY A 9 -16.23 -10.67 2.99
CA GLY A 9 -17.35 -10.37 3.88
C GLY A 9 -17.57 -11.42 4.98
N ARG A 10 -16.59 -12.26 5.26
CA ARG A 10 -16.70 -13.31 6.30
C ARG A 10 -16.64 -12.68 7.69
N HIS A 11 -17.39 -13.32 8.60
CA HIS A 11 -17.43 -12.99 10.01
C HIS A 11 -16.92 -14.18 10.86
N GLY A 12 -16.77 -13.98 12.15
CA GLY A 12 -16.45 -15.07 13.08
C GLY A 12 -14.94 -15.29 13.31
N PHE A 13 -14.11 -14.31 13.03
CA PHE A 13 -12.66 -14.35 13.32
C PHE A 13 -12.35 -14.13 14.82
N GLY A 14 -13.37 -13.97 15.63
CA GLY A 14 -13.21 -13.67 17.05
C GLY A 14 -13.05 -12.18 17.35
N PRO A 15 -12.89 -11.83 18.63
CA PRO A 15 -12.63 -10.46 19.04
C PRO A 15 -11.23 -10.04 18.63
N ILE A 16 -11.07 -8.77 18.34
CA ILE A 16 -9.75 -8.14 18.17
C ILE A 16 -9.06 -8.18 19.54
N ALA A 17 -7.81 -8.65 19.57
CA ALA A 17 -6.97 -8.71 20.77
C ALA A 17 -5.77 -7.74 20.59
N PRO A 18 -5.97 -6.42 20.70
CA PRO A 18 -4.89 -5.46 20.56
C PRO A 18 -3.93 -5.58 21.77
N GLU A 19 -2.68 -5.29 21.51
CA GLU A 19 -1.72 -5.06 22.61
C GLU A 19 -2.13 -3.83 23.42
N ALA A 20 -1.67 -3.75 24.67
CA ALA A 20 -1.96 -2.57 25.48
C ALA A 20 -1.21 -1.35 24.90
N GLU A 21 -1.93 -0.27 24.64
CA GLU A 21 -1.43 0.95 23.97
C GLU A 21 -0.12 1.49 24.56
N ASN A 22 0.04 1.38 25.87
CA ASN A 22 1.24 1.84 26.55
C ASN A 22 2.47 0.92 26.43
N SER A 23 2.30 -0.29 25.91
CA SER A 23 3.35 -1.32 25.78
C SER A 23 3.54 -1.81 24.37
N GLU A 24 2.65 -1.43 23.44
CA GLU A 24 2.78 -1.78 22.04
C GLU A 24 3.98 -1.05 21.40
N PRO A 25 5.02 -1.76 20.99
CA PRO A 25 6.15 -1.13 20.32
C PRO A 25 5.79 -0.80 18.87
N VAL A 26 6.33 0.31 18.34
CA VAL A 26 6.17 0.65 16.93
C VAL A 26 6.76 -0.43 16.00
N PHE A 27 7.80 -1.10 16.46
CA PHE A 27 8.44 -2.22 15.78
C PHE A 27 8.72 -3.30 16.81
N HIS A 28 8.25 -4.51 16.57
CA HIS A 28 8.49 -5.66 17.45
C HIS A 28 9.91 -6.22 17.26
N GLU A 29 10.42 -6.13 16.03
CA GLU A 29 11.72 -6.66 15.63
C GLU A 29 12.54 -5.62 14.84
N ASP A 30 13.85 -5.71 14.92
CA ASP A 30 14.74 -4.75 14.24
C ASP A 30 14.64 -4.76 12.71
N TRP A 31 14.27 -5.89 12.12
CA TRP A 31 14.09 -5.99 10.68
C TRP A 31 12.88 -5.19 10.16
N GLU A 32 11.86 -4.99 10.99
CA GLU A 32 10.65 -4.23 10.63
C GLU A 32 10.97 -2.78 10.30
N ARG A 33 11.90 -2.16 11.05
CA ARG A 33 12.41 -0.82 10.75
C ARG A 33 13.06 -0.75 9.38
N LYS A 34 13.82 -1.80 9.03
CA LYS A 34 14.46 -1.90 7.72
C LYS A 34 13.43 -2.11 6.62
N ALA A 35 12.42 -2.94 6.86
CA ALA A 35 11.33 -3.15 5.91
C ALA A 35 10.58 -1.85 5.61
N LEU A 36 10.19 -1.08 6.64
CA LEU A 36 9.58 0.23 6.46
C LEU A 36 10.50 1.18 5.67
N ALA A 37 11.77 1.26 6.04
CA ALA A 37 12.73 2.13 5.37
C ALA A 37 12.89 1.76 3.89
N LEU A 38 12.97 0.47 3.57
CA LEU A 38 13.06 -0.03 2.19
C LEU A 38 11.81 0.31 1.37
N VAL A 39 10.63 0.11 1.94
CA VAL A 39 9.36 0.43 1.25
C VAL A 39 9.27 1.92 0.94
N LEU A 40 9.63 2.79 1.89
CA LEU A 40 9.62 4.25 1.68
C LEU A 40 10.70 4.68 0.68
N ALA A 41 11.91 4.16 0.79
CA ALA A 41 13.00 4.48 -0.11
C ALA A 41 12.71 4.01 -1.55
N ALA A 42 12.19 2.79 -1.72
CA ALA A 42 11.80 2.27 -3.02
C ALA A 42 10.62 3.04 -3.62
N GLY A 43 9.62 3.38 -2.79
CA GLY A 43 8.48 4.23 -3.21
C GLY A 43 8.92 5.60 -3.72
N SER A 44 9.97 6.19 -3.12
CA SER A 44 10.52 7.49 -3.54
C SER A 44 11.17 7.48 -4.93
N LEU A 45 11.48 6.30 -5.48
CA LEU A 45 11.94 6.17 -6.86
C LEU A 45 10.86 6.55 -7.89
N GLY A 46 9.58 6.60 -7.47
CA GLY A 46 8.47 7.02 -8.32
C GLY A 46 8.17 6.05 -9.46
N GLN A 47 8.40 4.76 -9.25
CA GLN A 47 8.11 3.72 -10.25
C GLN A 47 6.67 3.20 -10.15
N TRP A 48 5.98 3.52 -9.09
CA TRP A 48 4.58 3.21 -8.84
C TRP A 48 3.94 4.31 -7.98
N ASN A 49 2.64 4.35 -7.97
CA ASN A 49 1.87 5.24 -7.12
C ASN A 49 1.41 4.53 -5.83
N LEU A 50 0.74 5.29 -4.96
CA LEU A 50 0.26 4.77 -3.68
C LEU A 50 -0.77 3.64 -3.87
N ASP A 51 -1.59 3.71 -4.91
CA ASP A 51 -2.64 2.73 -5.18
C ASP A 51 -2.06 1.40 -5.65
N GLU A 52 -1.05 1.43 -6.52
CA GLU A 52 -0.30 0.23 -6.91
C GLU A 52 0.39 -0.40 -5.71
N SER A 53 0.96 0.41 -4.81
CA SER A 53 1.58 -0.07 -3.57
C SER A 53 0.57 -0.75 -2.64
N ARG A 54 -0.63 -0.23 -2.52
CA ARG A 54 -1.71 -0.85 -1.72
C ARG A 54 -2.21 -2.14 -2.38
N PHE A 55 -2.46 -2.08 -3.69
CA PHE A 55 -2.91 -3.24 -4.44
C PHE A 55 -1.93 -4.41 -4.38
N SER A 56 -0.63 -4.15 -4.43
CA SER A 56 0.38 -5.21 -4.32
C SER A 56 0.27 -6.00 -3.02
N ARG A 57 -0.04 -5.32 -1.92
CA ARG A 57 -0.26 -5.92 -0.59
C ARG A 57 -1.61 -6.64 -0.50
N GLU A 58 -2.66 -6.03 -1.05
CA GLU A 58 -4.03 -6.55 -1.00
C GLU A 58 -4.25 -7.76 -1.93
N SER A 59 -3.46 -7.87 -3.00
CA SER A 59 -3.58 -8.91 -4.04
C SER A 59 -2.69 -10.13 -3.80
N GLN A 60 -2.17 -10.31 -2.60
CA GLN A 60 -1.42 -11.50 -2.21
C GLN A 60 -2.31 -12.73 -2.10
N HIS A 61 -1.67 -13.91 -2.08
CA HIS A 61 -2.41 -15.13 -1.83
C HIS A 61 -3.14 -15.05 -0.46
N PRO A 62 -4.42 -15.43 -0.36
CA PRO A 62 -5.21 -15.25 0.86
C PRO A 62 -4.59 -15.84 2.13
N VAL A 63 -3.94 -16.99 2.02
CA VAL A 63 -3.29 -17.66 3.16
C VAL A 63 -2.10 -16.84 3.64
N ASP A 64 -1.29 -16.29 2.73
CA ASP A 64 -0.12 -15.51 3.08
C ASP A 64 -0.54 -14.16 3.67
N TYR A 65 -1.53 -13.49 3.06
CA TYR A 65 -2.10 -12.27 3.60
C TYR A 65 -2.59 -12.40 5.05
N LEU A 66 -3.24 -13.53 5.39
CA LEU A 66 -3.77 -13.77 6.74
C LEU A 66 -2.73 -14.25 7.75
N ARG A 67 -1.60 -14.82 7.29
CA ARG A 67 -0.54 -15.35 8.16
C ARG A 67 0.55 -14.35 8.46
N GLN A 68 0.79 -13.46 7.52
CA GLN A 68 1.88 -12.50 7.62
C GLN A 68 1.63 -11.47 8.71
N SER A 69 2.68 -11.06 9.39
CA SER A 69 2.69 -9.87 10.22
C SER A 69 2.56 -8.62 9.34
N TYR A 70 2.33 -7.47 9.97
CA TYR A 70 2.14 -6.20 9.26
C TYR A 70 3.30 -5.87 8.31
N TYR A 71 4.53 -5.97 8.78
CA TYR A 71 5.70 -5.63 7.96
C TYR A 71 6.11 -6.74 7.00
N GLU A 72 5.80 -8.00 7.27
CA GLU A 72 5.94 -9.08 6.28
C GLU A 72 5.03 -8.82 5.08
N ASN A 73 3.79 -8.41 5.33
CA ASN A 73 2.86 -8.05 4.26
C ASN A 73 3.39 -6.87 3.42
N TRP A 74 3.98 -5.86 4.06
CA TRP A 74 4.59 -4.73 3.35
C TRP A 74 5.77 -5.15 2.49
N LEU A 75 6.62 -6.02 3.03
CA LEU A 75 7.80 -6.51 2.33
C LEU A 75 7.42 -7.36 1.12
N SER A 76 6.48 -8.29 1.28
CA SER A 76 5.96 -9.10 0.18
C SER A 76 5.33 -8.24 -0.94
N GLY A 77 4.60 -7.19 -0.58
CA GLY A 77 4.07 -6.23 -1.55
C GLY A 77 5.17 -5.46 -2.28
N LEU A 78 6.25 -5.10 -1.58
CA LEU A 78 7.42 -4.46 -2.18
C LEU A 78 8.13 -5.39 -3.16
N GLU A 79 8.44 -6.62 -2.74
CA GLU A 79 9.10 -7.62 -3.59
C GLU A 79 8.34 -7.84 -4.89
N LYS A 80 7.02 -7.99 -4.79
CA LYS A 80 6.14 -8.09 -5.96
C LYS A 80 6.29 -6.89 -6.90
N LEU A 81 6.21 -5.67 -6.38
CA LEU A 81 6.36 -4.45 -7.19
C LEU A 81 7.74 -4.33 -7.83
N LEU A 82 8.79 -4.65 -7.09
CA LEU A 82 10.16 -4.61 -7.62
C LEU A 82 10.31 -5.52 -8.83
N VAL A 83 9.73 -6.72 -8.79
CA VAL A 83 9.75 -7.67 -9.91
C VAL A 83 8.86 -7.19 -11.05
N GLU A 84 7.62 -6.80 -10.77
CA GLU A 84 6.67 -6.33 -11.79
C GLU A 84 7.16 -5.09 -12.55
N LYS A 85 7.92 -4.22 -11.89
CA LYS A 85 8.52 -3.03 -12.52
C LYS A 85 9.90 -3.29 -13.12
N GLY A 86 10.38 -4.53 -13.07
CA GLY A 86 11.68 -4.91 -13.63
C GLY A 86 12.89 -4.30 -12.93
N LEU A 87 12.74 -3.88 -11.67
CA LEU A 87 13.81 -3.30 -10.87
C LEU A 87 14.71 -4.36 -10.24
N VAL A 88 14.13 -5.54 -9.99
CA VAL A 88 14.83 -6.71 -9.43
C VAL A 88 14.23 -7.95 -10.10
N THR A 89 15.02 -8.96 -10.33
CA THR A 89 14.55 -10.26 -10.81
C THR A 89 14.20 -11.19 -9.64
N GLU A 90 13.34 -12.17 -9.87
CA GLU A 90 13.04 -13.22 -8.87
C GLU A 90 14.30 -13.97 -8.44
N GLU A 91 15.23 -14.15 -9.36
CA GLU A 91 16.51 -14.81 -9.10
C GLU A 91 17.40 -13.97 -8.18
N GLU A 92 17.46 -12.65 -8.36
CA GLU A 92 18.17 -11.73 -7.48
C GLU A 92 17.57 -11.70 -6.07
N LEU A 93 16.24 -11.73 -5.96
CA LEU A 93 15.56 -11.84 -4.66
C LEU A 93 15.89 -13.17 -3.99
N SER A 94 15.82 -14.27 -4.72
CA SER A 94 16.10 -15.60 -4.19
C SER A 94 17.54 -15.76 -3.69
N CYS A 95 18.53 -15.22 -4.41
CA CYS A 95 19.93 -15.34 -4.02
C CYS A 95 20.43 -14.18 -3.14
N GLY A 96 19.60 -13.15 -2.92
CA GLY A 96 19.92 -12.03 -2.04
C GLY A 96 21.02 -11.10 -2.54
N ARG A 97 21.26 -11.06 -3.85
CA ARG A 97 22.28 -10.18 -4.44
C ARG A 97 21.89 -9.70 -5.82
N ALA A 98 22.23 -8.45 -6.13
CA ALA A 98 22.07 -7.90 -7.47
C ALA A 98 23.09 -8.50 -8.46
N PHE A 99 22.65 -8.76 -9.68
CA PHE A 99 23.50 -9.24 -10.78
C PHE A 99 24.03 -8.11 -11.63
N SER A 100 23.35 -6.97 -11.62
CA SER A 100 23.74 -5.78 -12.37
C SER A 100 23.60 -4.52 -11.53
N LYS A 101 24.16 -3.44 -12.02
CA LYS A 101 23.92 -2.11 -11.45
C LYS A 101 22.61 -1.57 -11.98
N ALA A 102 21.89 -0.84 -11.12
CA ALA A 102 20.71 -0.10 -11.53
C ALA A 102 21.01 0.89 -12.65
N GLU A 103 20.04 1.17 -13.49
CA GLU A 103 20.14 2.18 -14.54
C GLU A 103 20.47 3.57 -13.98
N GLN A 104 21.21 4.38 -14.74
CA GLN A 104 21.68 5.70 -14.29
C GLN A 104 20.53 6.62 -13.92
N GLU A 105 19.42 6.58 -14.64
CA GLU A 105 18.25 7.40 -14.36
C GLU A 105 17.58 7.02 -13.03
N LEU A 106 17.57 5.76 -12.69
CA LEU A 106 17.09 5.27 -11.40
C LEU A 106 18.03 5.70 -10.26
N GLN A 107 19.33 5.62 -10.49
CA GLN A 107 20.32 6.05 -9.50
C GLN A 107 20.20 7.54 -9.12
N LYS A 108 19.81 8.40 -10.07
CA LYS A 108 19.54 9.82 -9.82
C LYS A 108 18.31 10.08 -8.95
N ARG A 109 17.39 9.13 -8.89
CA ARG A 109 16.14 9.23 -8.10
C ARG A 109 16.29 8.68 -6.68
N VAL A 110 17.40 8.09 -6.35
CA VAL A 110 17.64 7.55 -5.01
C VAL A 110 17.49 8.65 -3.97
N LEU A 111 16.62 8.42 -2.99
CA LEU A 111 16.41 9.34 -1.88
C LEU A 111 17.69 9.49 -1.05
N GLN A 112 18.23 10.67 -1.04
CA GLN A 112 19.45 10.98 -0.28
C GLN A 112 19.11 11.14 1.21
N PRO A 113 19.97 10.71 2.13
CA PRO A 113 19.73 10.75 3.57
C PRO A 113 19.32 12.14 4.07
N GLU A 114 19.92 13.20 3.52
CA GLU A 114 19.68 14.59 3.91
C GLU A 114 18.27 15.07 3.52
N LYS A 115 17.63 14.39 2.55
CA LYS A 115 16.30 14.73 2.04
C LYS A 115 15.18 13.89 2.65
N VAL A 116 15.51 12.86 3.43
CA VAL A 116 14.51 11.92 3.96
C VAL A 116 13.45 12.66 4.78
N TYR A 117 13.88 13.45 5.77
CA TYR A 117 12.97 14.16 6.66
C TYR A 117 12.02 15.09 5.89
N SER A 118 12.56 15.96 5.04
CA SER A 118 11.77 16.92 4.26
C SER A 118 10.83 16.24 3.26
N THR A 119 11.21 15.08 2.72
CA THR A 119 10.37 14.30 1.80
C THR A 119 9.19 13.69 2.53
N ILE A 120 9.42 13.10 3.70
CA ILE A 120 8.36 12.50 4.51
C ILE A 120 7.42 13.57 5.06
N GLU A 121 7.96 14.68 5.57
CA GLU A 121 7.18 15.79 6.14
C GLU A 121 6.27 16.44 5.09
N LYS A 122 6.78 16.63 3.87
CA LYS A 122 5.99 17.18 2.76
C LYS A 122 4.83 16.28 2.37
N GLY A 123 5.00 14.98 2.48
CA GLY A 123 4.04 14.00 1.99
C GLY A 123 3.79 14.08 0.49
N GLY A 124 2.78 13.36 0.03
CA GLY A 124 2.28 13.40 -1.34
C GLY A 124 0.82 13.89 -1.36
N SER A 125 0.49 14.83 -2.25
CA SER A 125 -0.91 15.18 -2.47
C SER A 125 -1.64 13.98 -3.09
N THR A 126 -2.82 13.69 -2.57
CA THR A 126 -3.75 12.74 -3.20
C THR A 126 -4.70 13.43 -4.19
N GLN A 127 -4.62 14.74 -4.29
CA GLN A 127 -5.41 15.51 -5.23
C GLN A 127 -4.89 15.27 -6.64
N MET A 128 -5.77 14.79 -7.50
CA MET A 128 -5.51 14.66 -8.93
C MET A 128 -6.19 15.81 -9.67
N GLU A 129 -5.50 16.37 -10.64
CA GLU A 129 -6.13 17.28 -11.59
C GLU A 129 -7.00 16.47 -12.54
N SER A 130 -8.22 16.92 -12.79
CA SER A 130 -9.14 16.32 -13.74
C SER A 130 -9.75 17.41 -14.58
N ASP A 131 -9.68 17.22 -15.89
CA ASP A 131 -10.34 18.09 -16.86
C ASP A 131 -11.85 17.81 -16.98
N GLU A 132 -12.32 16.72 -16.37
CA GLU A 132 -13.72 16.36 -16.37
C GLU A 132 -14.43 16.95 -15.15
N PRO A 133 -15.60 17.61 -15.34
CA PRO A 133 -16.40 18.08 -14.23
C PRO A 133 -16.94 16.90 -13.43
N PRO A 134 -17.23 17.06 -12.13
CA PRO A 134 -17.83 16.00 -11.33
C PRO A 134 -19.21 15.64 -11.88
N GLU A 135 -19.46 14.34 -12.08
CA GLU A 135 -20.74 13.83 -12.57
C GLU A 135 -21.86 13.92 -11.52
N PHE A 136 -21.50 13.98 -10.24
CA PHE A 136 -22.47 13.94 -9.12
C PHE A 136 -22.35 15.19 -8.26
N ASN A 137 -23.47 15.61 -7.69
CA ASN A 137 -23.54 16.70 -6.74
C ASN A 137 -23.66 16.17 -5.30
N ILE A 138 -23.36 17.02 -4.33
CA ILE A 138 -23.54 16.69 -2.92
C ILE A 138 -25.04 16.47 -2.67
N GLY A 139 -25.40 15.28 -2.17
CA GLY A 139 -26.78 14.87 -1.92
C GLY A 139 -27.38 13.92 -2.96
N ASP A 140 -26.66 13.65 -4.06
CA ASP A 140 -27.12 12.68 -5.05
C ASP A 140 -27.09 11.26 -4.46
N LEU A 141 -28.12 10.50 -4.76
CA LEU A 141 -28.17 9.07 -4.45
C LEU A 141 -27.37 8.30 -5.50
N VAL A 142 -26.30 7.68 -5.06
CA VAL A 142 -25.42 6.88 -5.92
C VAL A 142 -25.47 5.41 -5.55
N ARG A 143 -25.26 4.52 -6.53
CA ARG A 143 -25.14 3.08 -6.34
C ARG A 143 -23.72 2.64 -6.64
N ALA A 144 -23.06 2.05 -5.66
CA ALA A 144 -21.76 1.42 -5.85
C ALA A 144 -21.86 0.26 -6.86
N LYS A 145 -20.96 0.24 -7.82
CA LYS A 145 -20.83 -0.88 -8.76
C LYS A 145 -19.88 -1.90 -8.19
N ASN A 146 -20.18 -3.18 -8.36
CA ASN A 146 -19.22 -4.24 -8.10
C ASN A 146 -18.13 -4.18 -9.19
N ARG A 147 -16.90 -3.94 -8.78
CA ARG A 147 -15.74 -3.85 -9.69
C ARG A 147 -14.65 -4.80 -9.24
N HIS A 148 -13.91 -5.30 -10.24
CA HIS A 148 -12.66 -6.04 -10.04
C HIS A 148 -11.53 -5.22 -10.66
N PRO A 149 -10.96 -4.28 -9.91
CA PRO A 149 -9.90 -3.42 -10.41
C PRO A 149 -8.60 -4.19 -10.61
N LEU A 150 -7.81 -3.75 -11.55
CA LEU A 150 -6.50 -4.32 -11.84
C LEU A 150 -5.36 -3.65 -11.05
N THR A 151 -5.62 -2.51 -10.45
CA THR A 151 -4.56 -1.67 -9.88
C THR A 151 -4.72 -1.34 -8.40
N CYS A 152 -5.92 -1.17 -7.89
CA CYS A 152 -6.16 -0.96 -6.47
C CYS A 152 -7.59 -1.35 -6.09
N LEU A 153 -7.73 -2.14 -5.06
CA LEU A 153 -9.04 -2.58 -4.57
C LEU A 153 -9.70 -1.53 -3.67
N LEU A 154 -8.91 -0.74 -2.97
CA LEU A 154 -9.39 0.24 -2.02
C LEU A 154 -10.11 1.42 -2.70
N TYR A 155 -9.56 1.93 -3.81
CA TYR A 155 -10.12 3.10 -4.51
C TYR A 155 -11.25 2.78 -5.48
N THR A 156 -11.41 1.55 -5.84
CA THR A 156 -12.41 1.13 -6.83
C THR A 156 -13.64 0.51 -6.19
N SER A 157 -13.60 0.30 -4.90
CA SER A 157 -14.77 -0.09 -4.11
C SER A 157 -15.15 1.08 -3.25
N PRO A 158 -16.09 1.90 -3.68
CA PRO A 158 -16.57 2.97 -2.84
C PRO A 158 -17.19 2.37 -1.59
N SER A 159 -16.52 2.53 -0.47
CA SER A 159 -17.10 2.32 0.83
C SER A 159 -17.61 3.65 1.37
N PRO A 160 -18.54 3.66 2.30
CA PRO A 160 -18.96 4.88 2.99
C PRO A 160 -17.79 5.60 3.68
N ARG A 161 -16.65 4.95 3.80
CA ARG A 161 -15.42 5.49 4.42
C ARG A 161 -14.41 6.00 3.43
N ASP A 162 -14.61 5.75 2.13
CA ASP A 162 -13.68 6.14 1.07
C ASP A 162 -14.18 7.36 0.29
N GLY A 163 -13.29 8.16 -0.17
CA GLY A 163 -13.59 9.36 -0.95
C GLY A 163 -14.24 10.46 -0.11
N LEU A 164 -15.22 11.13 -0.67
CA LEU A 164 -15.95 12.21 0.02
C LEU A 164 -16.67 11.73 1.28
N LEU A 165 -17.00 10.46 1.35
CA LEU A 165 -17.67 9.83 2.47
C LEU A 165 -16.70 9.41 3.58
N SER A 166 -15.40 9.41 3.33
CA SER A 166 -14.37 9.19 4.36
C SER A 166 -14.40 10.25 5.47
N ARG A 167 -15.10 11.34 5.23
CA ARG A 167 -15.35 12.39 6.24
C ARG A 167 -16.54 12.11 7.14
N MET A 168 -17.27 11.03 6.90
CA MET A 168 -18.31 10.62 7.83
C MET A 168 -17.68 10.17 9.14
N PRO A 169 -18.26 10.55 10.29
CA PRO A 169 -17.78 10.07 11.58
C PRO A 169 -17.75 8.55 11.59
N SER A 170 -16.73 7.98 12.20
CA SER A 170 -16.57 6.53 12.34
C SER A 170 -17.67 5.84 13.13
N SER A 171 -18.65 6.61 13.62
CA SER A 171 -19.81 6.18 14.38
C SER A 171 -21.09 6.05 13.54
N ALA A 172 -21.02 6.20 12.24
CA ALA A 172 -22.20 6.00 11.38
C ALA A 172 -22.24 4.58 10.79
#